data_ff88314f9cdc2e7ddd9f7c375e7e2999
#
_entry.id   ff88314f9cdc2e7ddd9f7c375e7e2999
#
_cell.length_a   1.000
_cell.length_b   1.000
_cell.length_c   1.000
_cell.angle_alpha   90.00
_cell.angle_beta   90.00
_cell.angle_gamma   90.00
#
_symmetry.space_group_name_H-M   'P 1'
#
loop_
_entity.id
_entity.type
_entity.pdbx_description
1 polymer ?
#
loop_
_entity_poly.entity_id
_entity_poly.type
_entity_poly.pdbx_seq_one_letter_code
_entity_poly.pdbx_strand_id
1 'polypeptide(L)'
;MADEARDGPPDVLDSKRDATRYQVLVEIAARQPAVSQNEIAETIGVTSQAVSDYVRQLVKDGYVDKGGRGRYTVTKEGVDWLISRTDSLQTYLDHVSSDVLGSVDVDAAIATADVGEGSTVGLLMRDGVLRADPTGGTATAVTVTDAKAGEAVGVTDFEGVVDYETGTVTVLPVPEVTETDSLD
;
A
#
# COMPACT_ATOMS: atom_id res chain seq x y z
N MET A 1 -10.18 -21.64 13.96
CA MET A 1 -9.55 -21.02 15.13
C MET A 1 -9.07 -19.68 14.64
N ALA A 2 -9.72 -18.60 15.05
CA ALA A 2 -9.32 -17.25 14.71
C ALA A 2 -7.95 -17.00 15.35
N ASP A 3 -6.99 -16.57 14.53
CA ASP A 3 -5.70 -16.08 15.00
C ASP A 3 -6.01 -14.83 15.84
N GLU A 4 -5.84 -14.94 17.16
CA GLU A 4 -5.98 -13.81 18.08
C GLU A 4 -4.95 -12.77 17.61
N ALA A 5 -5.45 -11.60 17.23
CA ALA A 5 -4.63 -10.45 16.88
C ALA A 5 -3.59 -10.22 17.99
N ARG A 6 -2.34 -10.57 17.74
CA ARG A 6 -1.23 -10.30 18.65
C ARG A 6 -1.02 -8.80 18.68
N ASP A 7 -1.18 -8.24 19.86
CA ASP A 7 -0.94 -6.82 20.18
C ASP A 7 0.56 -6.48 20.23
N GLY A 8 1.35 -7.09 19.36
CA GLY A 8 2.82 -7.01 19.33
C GLY A 8 3.37 -6.82 17.91
N PRO A 9 4.69 -6.58 17.78
CA PRO A 9 5.31 -6.44 16.48
C PRO A 9 5.07 -7.70 15.62
N PRO A 10 4.98 -7.55 14.28
CA PRO A 10 4.73 -8.68 13.37
C PRO A 10 5.86 -9.71 13.44
N ASP A 11 5.52 -10.99 13.30
CA ASP A 11 6.47 -12.13 13.37
C ASP A 11 7.73 -11.95 12.50
N VAL A 12 7.62 -11.18 11.41
CA VAL A 12 8.78 -10.86 10.54
C VAL A 12 9.85 -10.08 11.30
N LEU A 13 9.48 -9.32 12.33
CA LEU A 13 10.38 -8.53 13.16
C LEU A 13 10.81 -9.25 14.44
N ASP A 14 10.29 -10.44 14.74
CA ASP A 14 10.62 -11.20 15.96
C ASP A 14 12.09 -11.56 16.02
N SER A 15 12.70 -11.82 14.87
CA SER A 15 14.13 -12.10 14.80
C SER A 15 14.74 -11.68 13.45
N LYS A 16 16.07 -11.45 13.46
CA LYS A 16 16.83 -11.26 12.23
C LYS A 16 16.63 -12.41 11.24
N ARG A 17 16.43 -13.63 11.75
CA ARG A 17 16.22 -14.82 10.93
C ARG A 17 14.91 -14.73 10.16
N ASP A 18 13.83 -14.33 10.82
CA ASP A 18 12.51 -14.25 10.21
C ASP A 18 12.45 -13.10 9.21
N ALA A 19 13.02 -11.95 9.53
CA ALA A 19 13.19 -10.84 8.61
C ALA A 19 13.97 -11.25 7.35
N THR A 20 15.12 -11.94 7.51
CA THR A 20 15.90 -12.37 6.36
C THR A 20 15.18 -13.43 5.54
N ARG A 21 14.44 -14.34 6.18
CA ARG A 21 13.62 -15.36 5.50
C ARG A 21 12.55 -14.72 4.62
N TYR A 22 11.85 -13.71 5.15
CA TYR A 22 10.88 -12.92 4.41
C TYR A 22 11.53 -12.23 3.20
N GLN A 23 12.65 -11.53 3.39
CA GLN A 23 13.38 -10.86 2.32
C GLN A 23 13.83 -11.83 1.21
N VAL A 24 14.36 -13.01 1.57
CA VAL A 24 14.76 -14.02 0.58
C VAL A 24 13.57 -14.48 -0.27
N LEU A 25 12.40 -14.70 0.34
CA LEU A 25 11.21 -15.12 -0.40
C LEU A 25 10.65 -13.99 -1.30
N VAL A 26 10.71 -12.74 -0.84
CA VAL A 26 10.36 -11.55 -1.66
C VAL A 26 11.26 -11.46 -2.89
N GLU A 27 12.59 -11.63 -2.74
CA GLU A 27 13.53 -11.58 -3.85
C GLU A 27 13.32 -12.72 -4.85
N ILE A 28 12.96 -13.92 -4.38
CA ILE A 28 12.58 -15.02 -5.27
C ILE A 28 11.30 -14.68 -6.03
N ALA A 29 10.27 -14.18 -5.34
CA ALA A 29 8.99 -13.82 -5.96
C ALA A 29 9.14 -12.75 -7.04
N ALA A 30 9.96 -11.72 -6.77
CA ALA A 30 10.18 -10.60 -7.68
C ALA A 30 10.94 -10.98 -8.96
N ARG A 31 11.80 -12.01 -8.91
CA ARG A 31 12.74 -12.34 -9.99
C ARG A 31 12.56 -13.74 -10.57
N GLN A 32 11.56 -14.49 -10.12
CA GLN A 32 11.31 -15.84 -10.62
C GLN A 32 11.08 -15.84 -12.14
N PRO A 33 11.37 -16.97 -12.85
CA PRO A 33 11.86 -18.24 -12.29
C PRO A 33 13.39 -18.29 -12.14
N ALA A 34 14.14 -17.28 -12.57
CA ALA A 34 15.59 -17.32 -12.65
C ALA A 34 16.24 -16.23 -11.81
N VAL A 35 16.59 -16.58 -10.58
CA VAL A 35 17.38 -15.71 -9.68
C VAL A 35 18.52 -16.52 -9.08
N SER A 36 19.72 -15.97 -9.08
CA SER A 36 20.86 -16.61 -8.43
C SER A 36 20.91 -16.27 -6.93
N GLN A 37 21.42 -17.21 -6.13
CA GLN A 37 21.60 -16.99 -4.70
C GLN A 37 22.60 -15.85 -4.41
N ASN A 38 23.55 -15.59 -5.32
CA ASN A 38 24.48 -14.47 -5.20
C ASN A 38 23.76 -13.13 -5.36
N GLU A 39 22.89 -12.99 -6.35
CA GLU A 39 22.10 -11.77 -6.55
C GLU A 39 21.21 -11.46 -5.35
N ILE A 40 20.54 -12.50 -4.79
CA ILE A 40 19.78 -12.34 -3.56
C ILE A 40 20.68 -11.87 -2.41
N ALA A 41 21.84 -12.53 -2.25
CA ALA A 41 22.78 -12.22 -1.18
C ALA A 41 23.29 -10.77 -1.24
N GLU A 42 23.62 -10.27 -2.42
CA GLU A 42 24.02 -8.89 -2.66
C GLU A 42 22.89 -7.90 -2.34
N THR A 43 21.66 -8.19 -2.78
CA THR A 43 20.53 -7.31 -2.55
C THR A 43 20.19 -7.14 -1.07
N ILE A 44 20.17 -8.24 -0.30
CA ILE A 44 19.77 -8.20 1.12
C ILE A 44 20.94 -8.08 2.11
N GLY A 45 22.19 -8.00 1.61
CA GLY A 45 23.37 -7.77 2.45
C GLY A 45 23.77 -8.96 3.32
N VAL A 46 23.60 -10.20 2.84
CA VAL A 46 24.01 -11.44 3.54
C VAL A 46 24.94 -12.27 2.67
N THR A 47 25.46 -13.40 3.20
CA THR A 47 26.31 -14.30 2.43
C THR A 47 25.49 -15.23 1.54
N SER A 48 26.01 -15.66 0.39
CA SER A 48 25.39 -16.66 -0.48
C SER A 48 25.14 -18.00 0.24
N GLN A 49 26.01 -18.34 1.20
CA GLN A 49 25.81 -19.54 2.03
C GLN A 49 24.56 -19.38 2.90
N ALA A 50 24.33 -18.21 3.51
CA ALA A 50 23.14 -17.94 4.30
C ALA A 50 21.89 -18.02 3.41
N VAL A 51 21.92 -17.40 2.22
CA VAL A 51 20.79 -17.50 1.25
C VAL A 51 20.50 -18.96 0.90
N SER A 52 21.55 -19.76 0.65
CA SER A 52 21.40 -21.20 0.35
C SER A 52 20.66 -21.94 1.48
N ASP A 53 20.96 -21.59 2.74
CA ASP A 53 20.31 -22.22 3.90
C ASP A 53 18.84 -21.80 4.01
N TYR A 54 18.52 -20.51 3.81
CA TYR A 54 17.14 -20.02 3.76
C TYR A 54 16.33 -20.62 2.62
N VAL A 55 16.89 -20.70 1.41
CA VAL A 55 16.23 -21.32 0.26
C VAL A 55 15.92 -22.80 0.54
N ARG A 56 16.87 -23.55 1.13
CA ARG A 56 16.62 -24.94 1.53
C ARG A 56 15.47 -25.06 2.53
N GLN A 57 15.39 -24.14 3.48
CA GLN A 57 14.30 -24.11 4.46
C GLN A 57 12.97 -23.78 3.79
N LEU A 58 12.92 -22.76 2.92
CA LEU A 58 11.70 -22.37 2.17
C LEU A 58 11.18 -23.50 1.27
N VAL A 59 12.09 -24.26 0.63
CA VAL A 59 11.72 -25.44 -0.14
C VAL A 59 11.17 -26.56 0.77
N LYS A 60 11.81 -26.80 1.91
CA LYS A 60 11.34 -27.79 2.90
C LYS A 60 9.97 -27.45 3.45
N ASP A 61 9.70 -26.17 3.67
CA ASP A 61 8.43 -25.68 4.19
C ASP A 61 7.33 -25.56 3.11
N GLY A 62 7.67 -25.88 1.85
CA GLY A 62 6.73 -25.88 0.73
C GLY A 62 6.41 -24.49 0.15
N TYR A 63 7.17 -23.45 0.50
CA TYR A 63 6.93 -22.08 0.00
C TYR A 63 7.62 -21.80 -1.33
N VAL A 64 8.61 -22.61 -1.70
CA VAL A 64 9.37 -22.48 -2.92
C VAL A 64 9.55 -23.85 -3.58
N ASP A 65 9.26 -23.92 -4.87
CA ASP A 65 9.63 -25.04 -5.72
C ASP A 65 11.00 -24.79 -6.34
N LYS A 66 11.84 -25.82 -6.30
CA LYS A 66 13.14 -25.81 -6.95
C LYS A 66 13.03 -26.52 -8.31
N GLY A 67 13.04 -25.75 -9.38
CA GLY A 67 13.27 -26.23 -10.73
C GLY A 67 14.72 -26.65 -10.95
N GLY A 68 15.19 -26.73 -12.17
CA GLY A 68 16.61 -26.99 -12.46
C GLY A 68 17.59 -26.00 -11.78
N ARG A 69 18.87 -26.06 -12.15
CA ARG A 69 19.93 -25.27 -11.54
C ARG A 69 19.62 -23.77 -11.55
N GLY A 70 19.50 -23.13 -10.36
CA GLY A 70 19.26 -21.68 -10.22
C GLY A 70 17.85 -21.23 -10.58
N ARG A 71 16.88 -22.13 -10.63
CA ARG A 71 15.48 -21.81 -10.88
C ARG A 71 14.64 -22.07 -9.64
N TYR A 72 13.98 -21.04 -9.19
CA TYR A 72 13.08 -21.07 -8.03
C TYR A 72 11.74 -20.45 -8.43
N THR A 73 10.64 -21.04 -7.96
CA THR A 73 9.29 -20.53 -8.17
C THR A 73 8.57 -20.54 -6.83
N VAL A 74 7.92 -19.44 -6.49
CA VAL A 74 7.11 -19.35 -5.28
C VAL A 74 5.84 -20.15 -5.48
N THR A 75 5.49 -21.02 -4.52
CA THR A 75 4.26 -21.79 -4.52
C THR A 75 3.08 -20.93 -4.10
N LYS A 76 1.85 -21.47 -4.24
CA LYS A 76 0.65 -20.83 -3.72
C LYS A 76 0.77 -20.57 -2.20
N GLU A 77 1.24 -21.57 -1.47
CA GLU A 77 1.45 -21.49 -0.01
C GLU A 77 2.51 -20.42 0.33
N GLY A 78 3.55 -20.27 -0.49
CA GLY A 78 4.54 -19.21 -0.37
C GLY A 78 3.96 -17.82 -0.60
N VAL A 79 3.08 -17.67 -1.60
CA VAL A 79 2.36 -16.40 -1.85
C VAL A 79 1.42 -16.07 -0.70
N ASP A 80 0.62 -17.02 -0.25
CA ASP A 80 -0.31 -16.83 0.88
C ASP A 80 0.46 -16.45 2.16
N TRP A 81 1.63 -17.05 2.40
CA TRP A 81 2.51 -16.69 3.51
C TRP A 81 3.06 -15.25 3.37
N LEU A 82 3.51 -14.85 2.16
CA LEU A 82 3.98 -13.47 1.92
C LEU A 82 2.87 -12.45 2.17
N ILE A 83 1.68 -12.69 1.65
CA ILE A 83 0.52 -11.80 1.85
C ILE A 83 0.26 -11.62 3.35
N SER A 84 0.11 -12.72 4.08
CA SER A 84 -0.15 -12.66 5.54
C SER A 84 0.92 -11.87 6.31
N ARG A 85 2.21 -12.03 5.97
CA ARG A 85 3.30 -11.29 6.63
C ARG A 85 3.35 -9.83 6.23
N THR A 86 3.04 -9.53 4.97
CA THR A 86 2.95 -8.15 4.47
C THR A 86 1.81 -7.40 5.14
N ASP A 87 0.63 -8.03 5.27
CA ASP A 87 -0.53 -7.44 5.95
C ASP A 87 -0.23 -7.13 7.42
N SER A 88 0.47 -8.05 8.11
CA SER A 88 0.89 -7.83 9.51
C SER A 88 1.89 -6.66 9.63
N LEU A 89 2.83 -6.54 8.69
CA LEU A 89 3.75 -5.40 8.63
C LEU A 89 3.01 -4.09 8.37
N GLN A 90 2.06 -4.08 7.45
CA GLN A 90 1.27 -2.91 7.12
C GLN A 90 0.47 -2.44 8.34
N THR A 91 -0.24 -3.35 9.00
CA THR A 91 -0.99 -3.05 10.24
C THR A 91 -0.08 -2.44 11.31
N TYR A 92 1.13 -2.97 11.48
CA TYR A 92 2.09 -2.43 12.44
C TYR A 92 2.60 -1.05 12.04
N LEU A 93 2.88 -0.82 10.75
CA LEU A 93 3.28 0.49 10.25
C LEU A 93 2.18 1.53 10.43
N ASP A 94 0.93 1.16 10.16
CA ASP A 94 -0.23 2.02 10.37
C ASP A 94 -0.37 2.39 11.86
N HIS A 95 -0.22 1.40 12.76
CA HIS A 95 -0.20 1.66 14.21
C HIS A 95 0.93 2.62 14.61
N VAL A 96 2.16 2.38 14.12
CA VAL A 96 3.30 3.27 14.42
C VAL A 96 3.06 4.68 13.89
N SER A 97 2.54 4.81 12.68
CA SER A 97 2.28 6.11 12.05
C SER A 97 1.16 6.87 12.75
N SER A 98 0.04 6.18 13.06
CA SER A 98 -1.15 6.82 13.61
C SER A 98 -1.06 7.03 15.12
N ASP A 99 -0.66 6.00 15.87
CA ASP A 99 -0.79 5.99 17.32
C ASP A 99 0.50 6.39 18.05
N VAL A 100 1.66 6.06 17.46
CA VAL A 100 2.96 6.31 18.12
C VAL A 100 3.56 7.64 17.68
N LEU A 101 3.57 7.90 16.38
CA LEU A 101 4.17 9.14 15.84
C LEU A 101 3.16 10.29 15.77
N GLY A 102 1.88 10.01 15.99
CA GLY A 102 0.79 10.94 15.75
C GLY A 102 0.73 11.21 14.25
N SER A 103 -0.25 10.66 13.57
CA SER A 103 -0.35 10.86 12.13
C SER A 103 -0.43 12.35 11.82
N VAL A 104 0.60 12.86 11.18
CA VAL A 104 0.43 14.03 10.33
C VAL A 104 -0.17 13.50 9.05
N ASP A 105 -1.45 13.08 9.11
CA ASP A 105 -2.21 12.78 7.92
C ASP A 105 -2.33 14.08 7.14
N VAL A 106 -1.51 14.22 6.13
CA VAL A 106 -1.57 15.34 5.20
C VAL A 106 -2.35 14.87 3.98
N ASP A 107 -3.56 15.36 3.87
CA ASP A 107 -4.34 15.19 2.66
C ASP A 107 -4.13 16.37 1.70
N ALA A 108 -4.40 16.15 0.43
CA ALA A 108 -4.34 17.20 -0.57
C ALA A 108 -5.74 17.76 -0.85
N ALA A 109 -5.89 19.07 -0.70
CA ALA A 109 -7.09 19.81 -1.09
C ALA A 109 -6.73 20.86 -2.16
N ILE A 110 -7.73 21.38 -2.88
CA ILE A 110 -7.55 22.53 -3.78
C ILE A 110 -7.97 23.80 -3.03
N ALA A 111 -7.07 24.73 -2.88
CA ALA A 111 -7.37 26.03 -2.25
C ALA A 111 -8.38 26.82 -3.09
N THR A 112 -9.46 27.32 -2.48
CA THR A 112 -10.46 28.17 -3.17
C THR A 112 -10.04 29.64 -3.22
N ALA A 113 -9.13 30.03 -2.32
CA ALA A 113 -8.50 31.36 -2.25
C ALA A 113 -7.06 31.19 -1.77
N ASP A 114 -6.27 32.27 -1.75
CA ASP A 114 -4.90 32.24 -1.23
C ASP A 114 -4.93 31.90 0.26
N VAL A 115 -4.14 30.90 0.66
CA VAL A 115 -4.00 30.41 2.03
C VAL A 115 -2.52 30.31 2.40
N GLY A 116 -2.19 30.63 3.65
CA GLY A 116 -0.85 30.46 4.20
C GLY A 116 -0.73 29.21 5.03
N GLU A 117 0.51 28.69 5.17
CA GLU A 117 0.82 27.60 6.10
C GLU A 117 0.34 27.92 7.52
N GLY A 118 -0.21 26.92 8.22
CA GLY A 118 -0.76 27.04 9.58
C GLY A 118 -2.14 27.71 9.66
N SER A 119 -2.77 28.01 8.53
CA SER A 119 -4.11 28.62 8.51
C SER A 119 -5.19 27.57 8.73
N THR A 120 -6.19 27.89 9.55
CA THR A 120 -7.41 27.06 9.64
C THR A 120 -8.29 27.35 8.45
N VAL A 121 -8.69 26.29 7.75
CA VAL A 121 -9.56 26.35 6.57
C VAL A 121 -10.77 25.42 6.74
N GLY A 122 -11.88 25.77 6.12
CA GLY A 122 -13.01 24.86 5.99
C GLY A 122 -12.78 23.89 4.85
N LEU A 123 -13.27 22.67 5.01
CA LEU A 123 -13.22 21.62 4.00
C LEU A 123 -14.59 21.35 3.42
N LEU A 124 -14.65 21.18 2.11
CA LEU A 124 -15.85 20.80 1.40
C LEU A 124 -15.51 19.94 0.17
N MET A 125 -16.38 19.00 -0.16
CA MET A 125 -16.26 18.21 -1.37
C MET A 125 -17.09 18.83 -2.48
N ARG A 126 -16.49 19.15 -3.62
CA ARG A 126 -17.21 19.63 -4.80
C ARG A 126 -16.65 18.97 -6.06
N ASP A 127 -17.52 18.41 -6.87
CA ASP A 127 -17.17 17.69 -8.09
C ASP A 127 -16.16 16.55 -7.86
N GLY A 128 -16.27 15.86 -6.72
CA GLY A 128 -15.35 14.78 -6.33
C GLY A 128 -13.94 15.24 -5.91
N VAL A 129 -13.74 16.54 -5.70
CA VAL A 129 -12.45 17.12 -5.28
C VAL A 129 -12.62 17.78 -3.91
N LEU A 130 -11.69 17.45 -2.99
CA LEU A 130 -11.60 18.12 -1.70
C LEU A 130 -11.09 19.54 -1.91
N ARG A 131 -11.79 20.53 -1.33
CA ARG A 131 -11.44 21.94 -1.41
C ARG A 131 -11.21 22.53 -0.02
N ALA A 132 -10.21 23.37 0.08
CA ALA A 132 -9.90 24.15 1.28
C ALA A 132 -10.35 25.60 1.08
N ASP A 133 -11.28 26.06 1.90
CA ASP A 133 -11.87 27.39 1.83
C ASP A 133 -11.60 28.17 3.14
N PRO A 134 -10.92 29.32 3.10
CA PRO A 134 -10.65 30.09 4.31
C PRO A 134 -11.92 30.73 4.89
N THR A 135 -13.03 30.74 4.16
CA THR A 135 -14.30 31.35 4.63
C THR A 135 -15.24 30.37 5.34
N GLY A 136 -14.93 29.07 5.31
CA GLY A 136 -15.66 28.02 6.04
C GLY A 136 -15.97 26.78 5.18
N GLY A 137 -16.43 25.73 5.87
CA GLY A 137 -16.78 24.43 5.29
C GLY A 137 -17.58 23.60 6.29
N THR A 138 -17.92 22.35 5.95
CA THR A 138 -18.63 21.43 6.84
C THR A 138 -17.71 20.72 7.83
N ALA A 139 -16.42 20.69 7.51
CA ALA A 139 -15.32 20.28 8.39
C ALA A 139 -14.22 21.35 8.38
N THR A 140 -13.26 21.25 9.27
CA THR A 140 -12.10 22.15 9.32
C THR A 140 -10.80 21.37 9.28
N ALA A 141 -9.72 22.03 8.84
CA ALA A 141 -8.36 21.49 8.87
C ALA A 141 -7.35 22.64 8.96
N VAL A 142 -6.09 22.30 9.19
CA VAL A 142 -4.97 23.25 9.21
C VAL A 142 -4.10 23.01 7.98
N THR A 143 -3.73 24.07 7.28
CA THR A 143 -2.84 24.00 6.11
C THR A 143 -1.39 23.76 6.54
N VAL A 144 -0.68 22.88 5.84
CA VAL A 144 0.75 22.59 6.06
C VAL A 144 1.66 23.17 4.97
N THR A 145 1.08 23.82 3.96
CA THR A 145 1.80 24.53 2.90
C THR A 145 1.05 25.81 2.53
N ASP A 146 1.78 26.79 1.96
CA ASP A 146 1.15 27.92 1.28
C ASP A 146 0.55 27.47 -0.05
N ALA A 147 -0.57 28.04 -0.46
CA ALA A 147 -1.15 27.83 -1.78
C ALA A 147 -1.95 29.04 -2.26
N LYS A 148 -1.95 29.30 -3.56
CA LYS A 148 -2.82 30.27 -4.21
C LYS A 148 -4.16 29.63 -4.60
N ALA A 149 -5.13 30.47 -4.84
CA ALA A 149 -6.43 30.03 -5.36
C ALA A 149 -6.26 29.10 -6.59
N GLY A 150 -6.82 27.90 -6.53
CA GLY A 150 -6.74 26.88 -7.57
C GLY A 150 -5.54 25.93 -7.49
N GLU A 151 -4.59 26.16 -6.58
CA GLU A 151 -3.44 25.29 -6.36
C GLU A 151 -3.75 24.21 -5.29
N ALA A 152 -2.96 23.14 -5.31
CA ALA A 152 -3.02 22.11 -4.27
C ALA A 152 -2.40 22.62 -2.98
N VAL A 153 -3.05 22.35 -1.85
CA VAL A 153 -2.60 22.65 -0.49
C VAL A 153 -2.62 21.37 0.35
N GLY A 154 -1.58 21.15 1.13
CA GLY A 154 -1.57 20.11 2.16
C GLY A 154 -2.40 20.54 3.36
N VAL A 155 -3.25 19.67 3.86
CA VAL A 155 -4.11 19.92 5.04
C VAL A 155 -4.02 18.78 6.03
N THR A 156 -4.07 19.10 7.32
CA THR A 156 -3.98 18.16 8.45
C THR A 156 -4.95 18.57 9.57
N ASP A 157 -4.96 17.84 10.67
CA ASP A 157 -5.76 18.14 11.87
C ASP A 157 -7.26 18.32 11.53
N PHE A 158 -7.82 17.30 10.92
CA PHE A 158 -9.22 17.29 10.49
C PHE A 158 -10.17 17.28 11.68
N GLU A 159 -11.11 18.22 11.69
CA GLU A 159 -12.22 18.24 12.63
C GLU A 159 -13.57 18.30 11.90
N GLY A 160 -14.51 17.47 12.33
CA GLY A 160 -15.84 17.40 11.75
C GLY A 160 -15.97 16.36 10.64
N VAL A 161 -17.02 16.47 9.84
CA VAL A 161 -17.34 15.55 8.74
C VAL A 161 -17.49 16.34 7.47
N VAL A 162 -16.76 15.96 6.44
CA VAL A 162 -16.89 16.56 5.12
C VAL A 162 -18.14 16.01 4.46
N ASP A 163 -19.14 16.86 4.21
CA ASP A 163 -20.31 16.49 3.44
C ASP A 163 -19.94 16.32 1.96
N TYR A 164 -20.42 15.26 1.35
CA TYR A 164 -20.25 15.00 -0.07
C TYR A 164 -21.58 14.67 -0.74
N GLU A 165 -21.77 15.18 -1.94
CA GLU A 165 -22.89 14.78 -2.79
C GLU A 165 -22.58 13.42 -3.39
N THR A 166 -23.49 12.47 -3.22
CA THR A 166 -23.36 11.14 -3.84
C THR A 166 -23.43 11.28 -5.36
N GLY A 167 -22.40 10.82 -6.05
CA GLY A 167 -22.38 10.81 -7.52
C GLY A 167 -23.43 9.86 -8.10
N THR A 168 -23.86 10.12 -9.33
CA THR A 168 -24.79 9.25 -10.07
C THR A 168 -23.99 8.31 -10.98
N VAL A 169 -24.18 7.00 -10.82
CA VAL A 169 -23.65 6.00 -11.76
C VAL A 169 -24.71 5.72 -12.80
N THR A 170 -24.44 6.09 -14.06
CA THR A 170 -25.32 5.77 -15.19
C THR A 170 -24.81 4.51 -15.87
N VAL A 171 -25.59 3.44 -15.83
CA VAL A 171 -25.31 2.20 -16.57
C VAL A 171 -26.02 2.26 -17.91
N LEU A 172 -25.25 2.33 -18.99
CA LEU A 172 -25.77 2.29 -20.35
C LEU A 172 -25.68 0.84 -20.85
N PRO A 173 -26.83 0.21 -21.24
CA PRO A 173 -26.76 -1.08 -21.91
C PRO A 173 -26.17 -0.88 -23.30
N VAL A 174 -25.12 -1.60 -23.61
CA VAL A 174 -24.58 -1.69 -24.97
C VAL A 174 -25.34 -2.81 -25.66
N PRO A 175 -26.06 -2.52 -26.77
CA PRO A 175 -26.71 -3.57 -27.54
C PRO A 175 -25.67 -4.52 -28.13
N GLU A 176 -25.98 -5.81 -28.12
CA GLU A 176 -25.15 -6.80 -28.82
C GLU A 176 -25.05 -6.44 -30.29
N VAL A 177 -23.84 -6.32 -30.81
CA VAL A 177 -23.59 -6.20 -32.23
C VAL A 177 -23.88 -7.57 -32.85
N THR A 178 -25.09 -7.77 -33.32
CA THR A 178 -25.37 -8.93 -34.18
C THR A 178 -24.67 -8.68 -35.51
N GLU A 179 -23.66 -9.49 -35.81
CA GLU A 179 -23.16 -9.61 -37.19
C GLU A 179 -24.29 -10.12 -38.07
N THR A 180 -24.91 -9.20 -38.79
CA THR A 180 -25.73 -9.56 -39.94
C THR A 180 -25.60 -8.42 -40.93
N ASP A 181 -24.70 -8.58 -41.89
CA ASP A 181 -25.06 -8.55 -43.29
C ASP A 181 -23.86 -8.86 -44.15
N SER A 182 -23.80 -10.09 -44.64
CA SER A 182 -23.06 -10.44 -45.85
C SER A 182 -23.76 -9.66 -46.98
N LEU A 183 -23.03 -8.71 -47.55
CA LEU A 183 -23.41 -8.06 -48.82
C LEU A 183 -23.31 -9.09 -49.95
N ASP A 184 -24.45 -9.40 -50.54
CA ASP A 184 -24.55 -9.92 -51.91
C ASP A 184 -24.19 -8.82 -52.92
#